data_b915abbcccb8024a372dff0bf8ab5bc8
#
_entry.id   b915abbcccb8024a372dff0bf8ab5bc8
#
_cell.length_a   1.000
_cell.length_b   1.000
_cell.length_c   1.000
_cell.angle_alpha   90.00
_cell.angle_beta   90.00
_cell.angle_gamma   90.00
#
_symmetry.space_group_name_H-M   'P 1'
#
loop_
_entity.id
_entity.type
_entity.pdbx_description
1 polymer ?
#
loop_
_entity_poly.entity_id
_entity_poly.type
_entity_poly.pdbx_seq_one_letter_code
_entity_poly.pdbx_strand_id
1 'polypeptide(L)'
;MRPPFRSTQAVIINAPLEAVWAFSMDITRIPAFHPRVVKVELLSGKVRREPGVSYRCHLAGGKHTCVEKDIEIIPMQKIVTVLPEDTFGISKILPDYVVETTVHRIGQSSTKMEISHYYSTPTLKAKLLNLVARRKIARETQDTLNGMKAAIESAQAERSA
;
A
#
# COMPACT_ATOMS: atom_id res chain seq x y z
N MET A 1 13.20 14.40 -7.60
CA MET A 1 12.99 13.56 -8.82
C MET A 1 12.42 12.23 -8.37
N ARG A 2 11.37 11.73 -9.01
CA ARG A 2 10.76 10.45 -8.66
C ARG A 2 11.69 9.31 -9.05
N PRO A 3 11.88 8.27 -8.20
CA PRO A 3 12.70 7.11 -8.55
C PRO A 3 12.06 6.32 -9.71
N PRO A 4 12.85 5.43 -10.38
CA PRO A 4 12.35 4.65 -11.51
C PRO A 4 11.15 3.76 -11.16
N PHE A 5 10.16 3.68 -12.06
CA PHE A 5 9.06 2.73 -12.00
C PHE A 5 9.58 1.28 -12.02
N ARG A 6 8.98 0.42 -11.22
CA ARG A 6 9.38 -0.99 -11.08
C ARG A 6 8.28 -1.99 -11.41
N SER A 7 7.10 -1.78 -10.87
CA SER A 7 5.96 -2.67 -11.10
C SER A 7 4.65 -1.99 -10.73
N THR A 8 3.57 -2.46 -11.32
CA THR A 8 2.21 -2.14 -10.90
C THR A 8 1.38 -3.40 -10.86
N GLN A 9 0.43 -3.46 -9.93
CA GLN A 9 -0.59 -4.48 -9.82
C GLN A 9 -1.94 -3.79 -9.73
N ALA A 10 -3.00 -4.46 -10.18
CA ALA A 10 -4.33 -3.88 -10.21
C ALA A 10 -5.39 -4.90 -9.80
N VAL A 11 -6.52 -4.36 -9.31
CA VAL A 11 -7.73 -5.14 -9.03
C VAL A 11 -8.97 -4.31 -9.35
N ILE A 12 -10.03 -4.99 -9.74
CA ILE A 12 -11.37 -4.40 -9.84
C ILE A 12 -12.15 -4.78 -8.59
N ILE A 13 -12.63 -3.76 -7.88
CA ILE A 13 -13.41 -3.88 -6.65
C ILE A 13 -14.86 -3.56 -6.98
N ASN A 14 -15.79 -4.45 -6.63
CA ASN A 14 -17.23 -4.27 -6.82
C ASN A 14 -17.81 -3.38 -5.70
N ALA A 15 -17.39 -2.14 -5.70
CA ALA A 15 -17.83 -1.11 -4.76
C ALA A 15 -17.70 0.28 -5.41
N PRO A 16 -18.53 1.25 -4.99
CA PRO A 16 -18.39 2.64 -5.41
C PRO A 16 -17.03 3.23 -5.01
N LEU A 17 -16.52 4.16 -5.82
CA LEU A 17 -15.24 4.83 -5.56
C LEU A 17 -15.16 5.44 -4.15
N GLU A 18 -16.26 6.03 -3.68
CA GLU A 18 -16.36 6.65 -2.36
C GLU A 18 -16.12 5.65 -1.22
N ALA A 19 -16.66 4.44 -1.36
CA ALA A 19 -16.48 3.37 -0.38
C ALA A 19 -15.04 2.83 -0.38
N VAL A 20 -14.48 2.63 -1.57
CA VAL A 20 -13.07 2.20 -1.73
C VAL A 20 -12.12 3.25 -1.15
N TRP A 21 -12.37 4.53 -1.45
CA TRP A 21 -11.57 5.63 -0.95
C TRP A 21 -11.65 5.75 0.57
N ALA A 22 -12.87 5.75 1.15
CA ALA A 22 -13.07 5.85 2.59
C ALA A 22 -12.35 4.73 3.34
N PHE A 23 -12.41 3.49 2.82
CA PHE A 23 -11.69 2.34 3.38
C PHE A 23 -10.17 2.53 3.33
N SER A 24 -9.66 3.00 2.19
CA SER A 24 -8.21 3.21 1.98
C SER A 24 -7.64 4.31 2.85
N MET A 25 -8.46 5.28 3.27
CA MET A 25 -8.05 6.41 4.11
C MET A 25 -7.93 6.07 5.60
N ASP A 26 -8.40 4.91 6.03
CA ASP A 26 -8.32 4.46 7.43
C ASP A 26 -7.11 3.55 7.63
N ILE A 27 -6.06 4.08 8.27
CA ILE A 27 -4.80 3.38 8.55
C ILE A 27 -5.03 2.13 9.42
N THR A 28 -6.02 2.15 10.30
CA THR A 28 -6.30 1.03 11.22
C THR A 28 -6.85 -0.20 10.52
N ARG A 29 -7.29 -0.07 9.26
CA ARG A 29 -7.78 -1.18 8.43
C ARG A 29 -6.65 -2.02 7.82
N ILE A 30 -5.41 -1.54 7.80
CA ILE A 30 -4.28 -2.23 7.15
C ILE A 30 -4.16 -3.71 7.58
N PRO A 31 -4.22 -4.07 8.88
CA PRO A 31 -4.14 -5.47 9.29
C PRO A 31 -5.29 -6.36 8.78
N ALA A 32 -6.43 -5.78 8.44
CA ALA A 32 -7.59 -6.53 7.94
C ALA A 32 -7.41 -7.01 6.48
N PHE A 33 -6.53 -6.40 5.72
CA PHE A 33 -6.36 -6.72 4.30
C PHE A 33 -4.92 -7.06 3.89
N HIS A 34 -3.92 -6.57 4.62
CA HIS A 34 -2.52 -6.79 4.24
C HIS A 34 -2.05 -8.15 4.71
N PRO A 35 -1.50 -9.03 3.82
CA PRO A 35 -1.20 -10.43 4.15
C PRO A 35 -0.15 -10.60 5.24
N ARG A 36 0.69 -9.60 5.49
CA ARG A 36 1.81 -9.68 6.43
C ARG A 36 1.74 -8.71 7.60
N VAL A 37 0.91 -7.67 7.55
CA VAL A 37 0.80 -6.69 8.65
C VAL A 37 -0.21 -7.20 9.68
N VAL A 38 0.23 -7.37 10.91
CA VAL A 38 -0.61 -7.85 12.02
C VAL A 38 -1.05 -6.75 12.98
N LYS A 39 -0.34 -5.62 12.99
CA LYS A 39 -0.64 -4.46 13.84
C LYS A 39 -0.11 -3.19 13.19
N VAL A 40 -0.82 -2.10 13.42
CA VAL A 40 -0.38 -0.74 13.06
C VAL A 40 -0.25 0.11 14.33
N GLU A 41 0.83 0.87 14.41
CA GLU A 41 1.10 1.87 15.45
C GLU A 41 1.05 3.26 14.82
N LEU A 42 0.18 4.12 15.34
CA LEU A 42 -0.04 5.46 14.82
C LEU A 42 1.02 6.43 15.38
N LEU A 43 2.13 6.63 14.69
CA LEU A 43 3.23 7.50 15.14
C LEU A 43 2.82 8.97 15.18
N SER A 44 1.94 9.39 14.30
CA SER A 44 1.38 10.76 14.28
C SER A 44 0.08 10.90 15.09
N GLY A 45 -0.39 9.82 15.74
CA GLY A 45 -1.65 9.81 16.49
C GLY A 45 -2.92 9.93 15.64
N LYS A 46 -2.81 9.95 14.30
CA LYS A 46 -3.94 10.10 13.38
C LYS A 46 -4.33 8.76 12.77
N VAL A 47 -5.61 8.47 12.80
CA VAL A 47 -6.23 7.29 12.18
C VAL A 47 -6.38 7.47 10.66
N ARG A 48 -6.68 8.69 10.23
CA ARG A 48 -6.92 9.03 8.83
C ARG A 48 -5.61 9.47 8.16
N ARG A 49 -5.42 9.01 6.94
CA ARG A 49 -4.29 9.44 6.08
C ARG A 49 -4.38 10.92 5.74
N GLU A 50 -3.27 11.61 5.90
CA GLU A 50 -3.04 12.99 5.47
C GLU A 50 -1.57 13.16 5.08
N PRO A 51 -1.20 14.12 4.23
CA PRO A 51 0.20 14.41 3.97
C PRO A 51 0.98 14.70 5.27
N GLY A 52 2.09 13.97 5.48
CA GLY A 52 2.91 14.04 6.68
C GLY A 52 2.58 13.01 7.77
N VAL A 53 1.45 12.33 7.69
CA VAL A 53 1.09 11.27 8.65
C VAL A 53 2.01 10.06 8.49
N SER A 54 2.51 9.56 9.62
CA SER A 54 3.38 8.40 9.70
C SER A 54 2.79 7.34 10.60
N TYR A 55 3.02 6.09 10.26
CA TYR A 55 2.61 4.93 11.03
C TYR A 55 3.61 3.78 10.85
N ARG A 56 3.69 2.90 11.86
CA ARG A 56 4.55 1.72 11.85
C ARG A 56 3.71 0.47 11.67
N CYS A 57 4.03 -0.29 10.65
CA CYS A 57 3.47 -1.62 10.39
C CYS A 57 4.32 -2.68 11.07
N HIS A 58 3.71 -3.50 11.91
CA HIS A 58 4.32 -4.68 12.53
C HIS A 58 4.01 -5.89 11.69
N LEU A 59 5.05 -6.60 11.24
CA LEU A 59 4.91 -7.75 10.36
C LEU A 59 4.72 -9.04 11.14
N ALA A 60 4.04 -10.00 10.54
CA ALA A 60 3.85 -11.34 11.09
C ALA A 60 5.20 -11.98 11.50
N GLY A 61 5.20 -12.69 12.63
CA GLY A 61 6.41 -13.25 13.25
C GLY A 61 7.10 -12.34 14.27
N GLY A 62 6.61 -11.10 14.45
CA GLY A 62 6.98 -10.20 15.55
C GLY A 62 8.41 -9.61 15.51
N LYS A 63 9.19 -9.93 14.47
CA LYS A 63 10.62 -9.51 14.38
C LYS A 63 10.83 -8.25 13.53
N HIS A 64 9.92 -7.94 12.62
CA HIS A 64 10.14 -6.90 11.63
C HIS A 64 9.04 -5.86 11.62
N THR A 65 9.48 -4.62 11.40
CA THR A 65 8.59 -3.47 11.23
C THR A 65 9.03 -2.65 10.04
N CYS A 66 8.12 -1.87 9.48
CA CYS A 66 8.44 -0.77 8.58
C CYS A 66 7.62 0.46 8.95
N VAL A 67 8.20 1.62 8.74
CA VAL A 67 7.52 2.90 8.87
C VAL A 67 7.08 3.34 7.48
N GLU A 68 5.83 3.72 7.38
CA GLU A 68 5.26 4.35 6.21
C GLU A 68 4.90 5.80 6.53
N LYS A 69 5.07 6.67 5.54
CA LYS A 69 4.71 8.09 5.63
C LYS A 69 4.01 8.52 4.35
N ASP A 70 2.80 9.03 4.51
CA ASP A 70 2.05 9.61 3.40
C ASP A 70 2.63 10.99 3.07
N ILE A 71 2.97 11.23 1.80
CA ILE A 71 3.60 12.48 1.35
C ILE A 71 2.72 13.29 0.41
N GLU A 72 1.78 12.64 -0.28
CA GLU A 72 0.83 13.30 -1.18
C GLU A 72 -0.50 12.54 -1.16
N ILE A 73 -1.60 13.27 -1.08
CA ILE A 73 -2.95 12.71 -1.22
C ILE A 73 -3.75 13.62 -2.15
N ILE A 74 -4.22 13.04 -3.24
CA ILE A 74 -5.19 13.67 -4.14
C ILE A 74 -6.53 12.96 -3.92
N PRO A 75 -7.53 13.65 -3.32
CA PRO A 75 -8.80 13.03 -2.96
C PRO A 75 -9.46 12.29 -4.11
N MET A 76 -9.95 11.07 -3.84
CA MET A 76 -10.62 10.19 -4.79
C MET A 76 -9.76 9.77 -6.01
N GLN A 77 -8.43 9.95 -5.94
CA GLN A 77 -7.53 9.65 -7.05
C GLN A 77 -6.27 8.92 -6.62
N LYS A 78 -5.52 9.48 -5.62
CA LYS A 78 -4.16 9.00 -5.38
C LYS A 78 -3.69 9.19 -3.94
N ILE A 79 -2.95 8.20 -3.45
CA ILE A 79 -2.16 8.25 -2.21
C ILE A 79 -0.72 7.92 -2.57
N VAL A 80 0.24 8.74 -2.14
CA VAL A 80 1.67 8.48 -2.30
C VAL A 80 2.30 8.32 -0.92
N THR A 81 2.90 7.16 -0.70
CA THR A 81 3.52 6.75 0.56
C THR A 81 5.00 6.44 0.34
N VAL A 82 5.86 6.86 1.25
CA VAL A 82 7.27 6.50 1.27
C VAL A 82 7.59 5.58 2.43
N LEU A 83 8.66 4.80 2.32
CA LEU A 83 9.19 3.91 3.36
C LEU A 83 10.51 4.46 3.91
N PRO A 84 10.49 5.37 4.87
CA PRO A 84 11.70 5.98 5.40
C PRO A 84 12.54 5.03 6.26
N GLU A 85 11.94 4.02 6.87
CA GLU A 85 12.59 3.13 7.82
C GLU A 85 12.01 1.71 7.75
N ASP A 86 12.87 0.71 7.84
CA ASP A 86 12.50 -0.69 8.03
C ASP A 86 13.58 -1.46 8.80
N THR A 87 13.20 -2.56 9.45
CA THR A 87 14.11 -3.43 10.21
C THR A 87 14.60 -4.64 9.41
N PHE A 88 14.12 -4.85 8.19
CA PHE A 88 14.52 -5.97 7.33
C PHE A 88 15.44 -5.55 6.17
N GLY A 89 15.80 -4.27 6.11
CA GLY A 89 16.87 -3.74 5.26
C GLY A 89 16.49 -3.44 3.83
N ILE A 90 15.20 -3.41 3.48
CA ILE A 90 14.77 -3.10 2.11
C ILE A 90 15.09 -1.66 1.74
N SER A 91 14.95 -0.71 2.66
CA SER A 91 15.27 0.70 2.44
C SER A 91 16.76 0.94 2.14
N LYS A 92 17.64 0.04 2.61
CA LYS A 92 19.08 0.08 2.29
C LYS A 92 19.43 -0.51 0.93
N ILE A 93 18.68 -1.53 0.49
CA ILE A 93 18.91 -2.25 -0.75
C ILE A 93 18.22 -1.57 -1.93
N LEU A 94 17.00 -1.09 -1.69
CA LEU A 94 16.12 -0.42 -2.65
C LEU A 94 15.77 0.98 -2.09
N PRO A 95 16.72 1.91 -2.09
CA PRO A 95 16.49 3.25 -1.54
C PRO A 95 15.45 4.04 -2.33
N ASP A 96 14.99 5.12 -1.73
CA ASP A 96 13.97 6.02 -2.29
C ASP A 96 12.63 5.33 -2.58
N TYR A 97 12.24 4.38 -1.73
CA TYR A 97 11.07 3.55 -1.98
C TYR A 97 9.78 4.36 -1.87
N VAL A 98 9.04 4.41 -2.98
CA VAL A 98 7.75 5.08 -3.10
C VAL A 98 6.69 4.09 -3.54
N VAL A 99 5.56 4.11 -2.86
CA VAL A 99 4.34 3.37 -3.21
C VAL A 99 3.28 4.38 -3.63
N GLU A 100 2.70 4.18 -4.79
CA GLU A 100 1.57 4.98 -5.26
C GLU A 100 0.34 4.10 -5.39
N THR A 101 -0.71 4.44 -4.67
CA THR A 101 -2.02 3.82 -4.81
C THR A 101 -2.93 4.77 -5.57
N THR A 102 -3.50 4.30 -6.68
CA THR A 102 -4.48 5.06 -7.47
C THR A 102 -5.81 4.34 -7.53
N VAL A 103 -6.88 5.11 -7.60
CA VAL A 103 -8.26 4.60 -7.73
C VAL A 103 -8.96 5.28 -8.88
N HIS A 104 -9.69 4.52 -9.68
CA HIS A 104 -10.41 5.00 -10.85
C HIS A 104 -11.82 4.41 -10.88
N ARG A 105 -12.82 5.26 -11.00
CA ARG A 105 -14.21 4.83 -11.23
C ARG A 105 -14.32 4.20 -12.62
N ILE A 106 -14.80 2.96 -12.70
CA ILE A 106 -15.09 2.27 -13.97
C ILE A 106 -16.58 1.96 -14.14
N GLY A 107 -17.39 2.21 -13.13
CA GLY A 107 -18.85 2.05 -13.13
C GLY A 107 -19.46 2.65 -11.88
N GLN A 108 -20.78 2.63 -11.75
CA GLN A 108 -21.47 3.14 -10.55
C GLN A 108 -21.05 2.38 -9.28
N SER A 109 -20.88 1.07 -9.40
CA SER A 109 -20.51 0.17 -8.31
C SER A 109 -19.22 -0.59 -8.59
N SER A 110 -18.32 -0.03 -9.38
CA SER A 110 -17.04 -0.66 -9.73
C SER A 110 -15.91 0.36 -9.76
N THR A 111 -14.84 0.01 -9.09
CA THR A 111 -13.63 0.83 -8.96
C THR A 111 -12.41 -0.01 -9.30
N LYS A 112 -11.54 0.51 -10.16
CA LYS A 112 -10.20 -0.04 -10.38
C LYS A 112 -9.25 0.57 -9.36
N MET A 113 -8.50 -0.28 -8.64
CA MET A 113 -7.43 0.12 -7.76
C MET A 113 -6.11 -0.43 -8.27
N GLU A 114 -5.08 0.41 -8.26
CA GLU A 114 -3.73 0.04 -8.68
C GLU A 114 -2.72 0.45 -7.62
N ILE A 115 -1.71 -0.39 -7.40
CA ILE A 115 -0.55 -0.07 -6.57
C ILE A 115 0.70 -0.18 -7.42
N SER A 116 1.44 0.91 -7.50
CA SER A 116 2.69 1.03 -8.24
C SER A 116 3.87 1.27 -7.30
N HIS A 117 4.99 0.64 -7.62
CA HIS A 117 6.24 0.73 -6.85
C HIS A 117 7.33 1.41 -7.64
N TYR A 118 8.05 2.32 -6.97
CA TYR A 118 9.17 3.08 -7.50
C TYR A 118 10.32 3.02 -6.49
N TYR A 119 11.52 2.71 -6.94
CA TYR A 119 12.71 2.71 -6.10
C TYR A 119 13.99 2.68 -6.94
N SER A 120 15.10 3.08 -6.33
CA SER A 120 16.42 3.08 -6.95
C SER A 120 17.12 1.73 -6.78
N THR A 121 18.00 1.39 -7.71
CA THR A 121 18.89 0.21 -7.63
C THR A 121 20.31 0.68 -7.94
N PRO A 122 20.97 1.42 -7.01
CA PRO A 122 22.20 2.15 -7.31
C PRO A 122 23.43 1.26 -7.48
N THR A 123 23.42 0.04 -6.94
CA THR A 123 24.56 -0.89 -6.98
C THR A 123 24.29 -2.11 -7.85
N LEU A 124 25.33 -2.78 -8.32
CA LEU A 124 25.20 -4.05 -9.04
C LEU A 124 24.49 -5.11 -8.18
N LYS A 125 24.81 -5.16 -6.88
CA LYS A 125 24.14 -6.04 -5.90
C LYS A 125 22.64 -5.75 -5.85
N ALA A 126 22.25 -4.47 -5.76
CA ALA A 126 20.84 -4.06 -5.76
C ALA A 126 20.14 -4.46 -7.06
N LYS A 127 20.79 -4.31 -8.22
CA LYS A 127 20.25 -4.73 -9.52
C LYS A 127 19.99 -6.24 -9.58
N LEU A 128 20.93 -7.05 -9.10
CA LEU A 128 20.77 -8.52 -9.05
C LEU A 128 19.68 -8.94 -8.08
N LEU A 129 19.68 -8.38 -6.88
CA LEU A 129 18.63 -8.65 -5.88
C LEU A 129 17.24 -8.23 -6.36
N ASN A 130 17.15 -7.15 -7.14
CA ASN A 130 15.89 -6.69 -7.70
C ASN A 130 15.23 -7.71 -8.64
N LEU A 131 15.97 -8.59 -9.29
CA LEU A 131 15.38 -9.64 -10.13
C LEU A 131 14.44 -10.56 -9.35
N VAL A 132 14.80 -10.87 -8.10
CA VAL A 132 13.99 -11.69 -7.20
C VAL A 132 13.00 -10.81 -6.41
N ALA A 133 13.47 -9.69 -5.85
CA ALA A 133 12.67 -8.79 -5.04
C ALA A 133 11.45 -8.26 -5.80
N ARG A 134 11.61 -7.89 -7.06
CA ARG A 134 10.50 -7.39 -7.91
C ARG A 134 9.35 -8.38 -8.03
N ARG A 135 9.65 -9.69 -8.18
CA ARG A 135 8.62 -10.75 -8.26
C ARG A 135 7.90 -10.91 -6.93
N LYS A 136 8.65 -10.88 -5.83
CA LYS A 136 8.10 -10.97 -4.47
C LYS A 136 7.21 -9.77 -4.16
N ILE A 137 7.68 -8.55 -4.43
CA ILE A 137 6.91 -7.31 -4.27
C ILE A 137 5.61 -7.38 -5.07
N ALA A 138 5.68 -7.77 -6.35
CA ALA A 138 4.49 -7.89 -7.20
C ALA A 138 3.46 -8.88 -6.64
N ARG A 139 3.91 -10.04 -6.14
CA ARG A 139 3.02 -11.03 -5.51
C ARG A 139 2.39 -10.49 -4.23
N GLU A 140 3.17 -9.94 -3.31
CA GLU A 140 2.65 -9.39 -2.04
C GLU A 140 1.69 -8.21 -2.29
N THR A 141 1.97 -7.40 -3.31
CA THR A 141 1.07 -6.31 -3.73
C THR A 141 -0.25 -6.84 -4.27
N GLN A 142 -0.21 -7.89 -5.09
CA GLN A 142 -1.44 -8.52 -5.59
C GLN A 142 -2.24 -9.14 -4.45
N ASP A 143 -1.59 -9.80 -3.50
CA ASP A 143 -2.25 -10.37 -2.31
C ASP A 143 -2.88 -9.27 -1.45
N THR A 144 -2.20 -8.13 -1.29
CA THR A 144 -2.73 -6.95 -0.60
C THR A 144 -3.97 -6.40 -1.30
N LEU A 145 -3.93 -6.24 -2.62
CA LEU A 145 -5.08 -5.77 -3.41
C LEU A 145 -6.26 -6.74 -3.35
N ASN A 146 -6.00 -8.04 -3.41
CA ASN A 146 -7.04 -9.07 -3.25
C ASN A 146 -7.66 -9.04 -1.84
N GLY A 147 -6.85 -8.81 -0.81
CA GLY A 147 -7.31 -8.61 0.57
C GLY A 147 -8.18 -7.36 0.70
N MET A 148 -7.77 -6.24 0.12
CA MET A 148 -8.58 -5.01 0.10
C MET A 148 -9.92 -5.22 -0.62
N LYS A 149 -9.90 -5.87 -1.78
CA LYS A 149 -11.12 -6.23 -2.51
C LYS A 149 -12.08 -7.03 -1.62
N ALA A 150 -11.60 -8.11 -1.02
CA ALA A 150 -12.41 -8.96 -0.17
C ALA A 150 -13.00 -8.19 1.04
N ALA A 151 -12.20 -7.38 1.72
CA ALA A 151 -12.63 -6.61 2.89
C ALA A 151 -13.66 -5.53 2.53
N ILE A 152 -13.46 -4.82 1.43
CA ILE A 152 -14.36 -3.76 0.98
C ILE A 152 -15.69 -4.34 0.50
N GLU A 153 -15.65 -5.39 -0.32
CA GLU A 153 -16.87 -6.03 -0.85
C GLU A 153 -17.69 -6.68 0.27
N SER A 154 -17.05 -7.29 1.27
CA SER A 154 -17.73 -7.81 2.47
C SER A 154 -18.44 -6.70 3.26
N ALA A 155 -17.77 -5.57 3.49
CA ALA A 155 -18.36 -4.42 4.19
C ALA A 155 -19.53 -3.81 3.42
N GLN A 156 -19.51 -3.83 2.08
CA GLN A 156 -20.64 -3.38 1.26
C GLN A 156 -21.83 -4.33 1.34
N ALA A 157 -21.60 -5.63 1.35
CA ALA A 157 -22.66 -6.64 1.48
C ALA A 157 -23.39 -6.52 2.83
N GLU A 158 -22.67 -6.28 3.93
CA GLU A 158 -23.23 -6.07 5.26
C GLU A 158 -24.12 -4.81 5.35
N ARG A 159 -23.78 -3.74 4.62
CA ARG A 159 -24.58 -2.50 4.58
C ARG A 159 -25.84 -2.63 3.74
N SER A 160 -25.90 -3.57 2.82
CA SER A 160 -27.01 -3.80 1.91
C SER A 160 -28.00 -4.86 2.43
N ALA A 161 -27.65 -5.54 3.51
CA ALA A 161 -28.48 -6.53 4.20
C ALA A 161 -29.30 -5.89 5.33
#